data_0b463dbc91ddbacce96752549b9277b4
#
_entry.id   0b463dbc91ddbacce96752549b9277b4
#
_cell.length_a   1.000
_cell.length_b   1.000
_cell.length_c   1.000
_cell.angle_alpha   90.00
_cell.angle_beta   90.00
_cell.angle_gamma   90.00
#
_symmetry.space_group_name_H-M   'P 1'
#
loop_
_entity.id
_entity.type
_entity.pdbx_description
1 polymer ?
#
loop_
_entity_poly.entity_id
_entity_poly.type
_entity_poly.pdbx_seq_one_letter_code
_entity_poly.pdbx_strand_id
1 'polypeptide(L)'
;MKKTIRLGVLTLVALAALALVSAAVAHRVVVIKGTKNGETLTGTAGNDRIHARGGDDVVNAGDGHDRVFGGWGNDTLNGEGGNDRMRGGPGNDTVNGGEGNDVLRGRWGNDVVNGDNGDDRIWVGKGADTENGGAGNDRMHALARDRMVDHIDCGEGYDVVWLNSKESDVHVNCEVVKTVTTSHPDDGE
;
A
#
# COMPACT_ATOMS: atom_id res chain seq x y z
N MET A 1 15.12 -28.77 -61.03
CA MET A 1 14.34 -27.60 -60.63
C MET A 1 14.41 -27.48 -59.10
N LYS A 2 15.18 -26.52 -58.60
CA LYS A 2 15.36 -26.28 -57.16
C LYS A 2 14.27 -25.31 -56.69
N LYS A 3 13.36 -25.74 -55.81
CA LYS A 3 12.44 -24.86 -55.10
C LYS A 3 13.13 -24.28 -53.87
N THR A 4 13.52 -23.04 -53.89
CA THR A 4 14.00 -22.29 -52.75
C THR A 4 12.77 -21.75 -51.99
N ILE A 5 12.50 -22.29 -50.80
CA ILE A 5 11.46 -21.79 -49.93
C ILE A 5 12.07 -20.60 -49.16
N ARG A 6 11.54 -19.38 -49.41
CA ARG A 6 11.89 -18.19 -48.62
C ARG A 6 11.18 -18.27 -47.28
N LEU A 7 11.92 -18.75 -46.26
CA LEU A 7 11.53 -18.72 -44.86
C LEU A 7 12.21 -17.51 -44.22
N GLY A 8 11.62 -16.34 -44.24
CA GLY A 8 12.34 -15.19 -43.74
C GLY A 8 11.53 -13.96 -43.27
N VAL A 9 10.23 -13.94 -43.54
CA VAL A 9 9.45 -12.72 -43.28
C VAL A 9 8.33 -12.91 -42.24
N LEU A 10 7.91 -14.15 -41.96
CA LEU A 10 6.81 -14.39 -41.04
C LEU A 10 7.22 -14.33 -39.54
N THR A 11 8.50 -14.55 -39.22
CA THR A 11 8.96 -14.57 -37.81
C THR A 11 9.15 -13.19 -37.21
N LEU A 12 9.48 -12.16 -38.00
CA LEU A 12 9.66 -10.79 -37.50
C LEU A 12 8.34 -10.10 -37.15
N VAL A 13 7.28 -10.38 -37.90
CA VAL A 13 5.96 -9.76 -37.67
C VAL A 13 5.30 -10.36 -36.42
N ALA A 14 5.50 -11.64 -36.16
CA ALA A 14 4.96 -12.29 -34.97
C ALA A 14 5.63 -11.80 -33.68
N LEU A 15 6.95 -11.56 -33.69
CA LEU A 15 7.67 -11.00 -32.50
C LEU A 15 7.31 -9.54 -32.25
N ALA A 16 7.10 -8.73 -33.31
CA ALA A 16 6.69 -7.34 -33.14
C ALA A 16 5.23 -7.22 -32.64
N ALA A 17 4.36 -8.12 -33.03
CA ALA A 17 2.99 -8.17 -32.55
C ALA A 17 2.91 -8.62 -31.07
N LEU A 18 3.79 -9.54 -30.64
CA LEU A 18 3.85 -9.97 -29.24
C LEU A 18 4.40 -8.87 -28.32
N ALA A 19 5.41 -8.11 -28.78
CA ALA A 19 5.96 -6.97 -28.04
C ALA A 19 4.95 -5.81 -27.93
N LEU A 20 4.15 -5.57 -28.96
CA LEU A 20 3.09 -4.56 -28.93
C LEU A 20 1.91 -4.96 -28.03
N VAL A 21 1.60 -6.24 -27.92
CA VAL A 21 0.55 -6.72 -27.01
C VAL A 21 1.01 -6.58 -25.54
N SER A 22 2.29 -6.86 -25.23
CA SER A 22 2.79 -6.68 -23.87
C SER A 22 2.85 -5.21 -23.43
N ALA A 23 3.21 -4.29 -24.35
CA ALA A 23 3.23 -2.86 -24.06
C ALA A 23 1.82 -2.24 -23.93
N ALA A 24 0.82 -2.81 -24.57
CA ALA A 24 -0.56 -2.33 -24.47
C ALA A 24 -1.28 -2.83 -23.20
N VAL A 25 -0.80 -3.91 -22.58
CA VAL A 25 -1.37 -4.44 -21.33
C VAL A 25 -0.90 -3.65 -20.12
N ALA A 26 0.31 -3.08 -20.17
CA ALA A 26 0.91 -2.32 -19.06
C ALA A 26 0.18 -0.99 -18.67
N HIS A 27 -0.80 -0.55 -19.47
CA HIS A 27 -1.55 0.68 -19.23
C HIS A 27 -3.04 0.44 -18.90
N ARG A 28 -3.45 -0.82 -18.78
CA ARG A 28 -4.85 -1.12 -18.49
C ARG A 28 -5.03 -1.36 -17.01
N VAL A 29 -5.80 -0.49 -16.36
CA VAL A 29 -6.25 -0.72 -14.98
C VAL A 29 -7.00 -2.04 -14.89
N VAL A 30 -6.49 -2.98 -14.12
CA VAL A 30 -7.18 -4.23 -13.81
C VAL A 30 -7.97 -4.07 -12.52
N VAL A 31 -9.18 -4.59 -12.48
CA VAL A 31 -10.01 -4.59 -11.27
C VAL A 31 -10.11 -6.01 -10.75
N ILE A 32 -9.51 -6.24 -9.59
CA ILE A 32 -9.49 -7.54 -8.91
C ILE A 32 -10.43 -7.47 -7.71
N LYS A 33 -11.25 -8.49 -7.54
CA LYS A 33 -12.21 -8.56 -6.44
C LYS A 33 -12.16 -9.93 -5.80
N GLY A 34 -11.86 -9.95 -4.52
CA GLY A 34 -11.98 -11.12 -3.67
C GLY A 34 -13.42 -11.44 -3.27
N THR A 35 -13.58 -12.35 -2.34
CA THR A 35 -14.86 -12.81 -1.84
C THR A 35 -15.09 -12.38 -0.38
N LYS A 36 -15.64 -13.19 0.46
CA LYS A 36 -15.77 -13.00 1.91
C LYS A 36 -14.93 -14.00 2.71
N ASN A 37 -14.07 -14.75 2.04
CA ASN A 37 -13.21 -15.75 2.64
C ASN A 37 -11.76 -15.32 2.43
N GLY A 38 -10.86 -15.72 3.32
CA GLY A 38 -9.43 -15.44 3.18
C GLY A 38 -8.85 -15.99 1.87
N GLU A 39 -8.18 -15.13 1.12
CA GLU A 39 -7.66 -15.39 -0.23
C GLU A 39 -6.28 -14.77 -0.45
N THR A 40 -5.62 -15.22 -1.51
CA THR A 40 -4.44 -14.50 -2.03
C THR A 40 -4.81 -13.86 -3.36
N LEU A 41 -4.65 -12.54 -3.44
CA LEU A 41 -4.93 -11.74 -4.63
C LEU A 41 -3.62 -11.16 -5.15
N THR A 42 -3.39 -11.27 -6.44
CA THR A 42 -2.17 -10.73 -7.07
C THR A 42 -2.55 -9.79 -8.21
N GLY A 43 -1.99 -8.60 -8.17
CA GLY A 43 -2.09 -7.58 -9.21
C GLY A 43 -1.21 -7.87 -10.42
N THR A 44 -0.92 -6.83 -11.16
CA THR A 44 -0.10 -6.89 -12.39
C THR A 44 1.10 -5.95 -12.28
N ALA A 45 1.79 -5.66 -13.38
CA ALA A 45 2.81 -4.62 -13.44
C ALA A 45 2.22 -3.26 -13.90
N GLY A 46 0.96 -3.02 -13.71
CA GLY A 46 0.27 -1.78 -14.08
C GLY A 46 -0.73 -1.37 -13.03
N ASN A 47 -1.21 -0.14 -13.11
CA ASN A 47 -2.10 0.43 -12.09
C ASN A 47 -3.37 -0.40 -11.88
N ASP A 48 -3.51 -1.00 -10.73
CA ASP A 48 -4.60 -1.91 -10.43
C ASP A 48 -5.58 -1.33 -9.39
N ARG A 49 -6.74 -1.92 -9.31
CA ARG A 49 -7.70 -1.68 -8.25
C ARG A 49 -8.11 -3.00 -7.63
N ILE A 50 -7.68 -3.25 -6.40
CA ILE A 50 -7.88 -4.51 -5.71
C ILE A 50 -8.81 -4.28 -4.50
N HIS A 51 -9.85 -5.10 -4.41
CA HIS A 51 -10.80 -5.11 -3.30
C HIS A 51 -10.87 -6.54 -2.74
N ALA A 52 -10.21 -6.81 -1.63
CA ALA A 52 -10.17 -8.15 -1.05
C ALA A 52 -11.51 -8.52 -0.37
N ARG A 53 -12.15 -7.56 0.27
CA ARG A 53 -13.51 -7.60 0.86
C ARG A 53 -13.58 -8.15 2.27
N GLY A 54 -13.41 -9.42 2.47
CA GLY A 54 -13.51 -9.99 3.81
C GLY A 54 -12.96 -11.40 3.91
N GLY A 55 -12.59 -11.78 5.12
CA GLY A 55 -11.71 -12.89 5.41
C GLY A 55 -10.29 -12.35 5.57
N ASP A 56 -9.38 -13.15 6.08
CA ASP A 56 -7.98 -12.77 6.25
C ASP A 56 -7.27 -12.95 4.91
N ASP A 57 -7.02 -11.84 4.22
CA ASP A 57 -6.54 -11.83 2.84
C ASP A 57 -5.04 -11.49 2.75
N VAL A 58 -4.40 -11.99 1.70
CA VAL A 58 -3.05 -11.58 1.30
C VAL A 58 -3.14 -10.92 -0.08
N VAL A 59 -2.75 -9.65 -0.18
CA VAL A 59 -2.75 -8.91 -1.43
C VAL A 59 -1.32 -8.54 -1.80
N ASN A 60 -0.90 -8.90 -3.02
CA ASN A 60 0.34 -8.44 -3.64
C ASN A 60 -0.05 -7.60 -4.85
N ALA A 61 0.12 -6.27 -4.76
CA ALA A 61 -0.39 -5.37 -5.78
C ALA A 61 0.47 -5.37 -7.05
N GLY A 62 1.79 -5.43 -6.90
CA GLY A 62 2.75 -5.49 -7.99
C GLY A 62 3.37 -4.14 -8.31
N ASP A 63 3.96 -4.01 -9.50
CA ASP A 63 4.44 -2.70 -9.95
C ASP A 63 3.25 -1.83 -10.38
N GLY A 64 3.32 -0.52 -10.16
CA GLY A 64 2.29 0.40 -10.65
C GLY A 64 1.86 1.42 -9.61
N HIS A 65 0.76 2.11 -9.87
CA HIS A 65 0.14 2.99 -8.88
C HIS A 65 -1.22 2.42 -8.51
N ASP A 66 -1.23 1.63 -7.46
CA ASP A 66 -2.32 0.75 -7.15
C ASP A 66 -3.31 1.34 -6.13
N ARG A 67 -4.49 0.77 -6.09
CA ARG A 67 -5.48 1.05 -5.05
C ARG A 67 -5.94 -0.23 -4.43
N VAL A 68 -5.53 -0.47 -3.19
CA VAL A 68 -5.80 -1.70 -2.47
C VAL A 68 -6.74 -1.43 -1.29
N PHE A 69 -7.74 -2.27 -1.15
CA PHE A 69 -8.68 -2.28 -0.03
C PHE A 69 -8.73 -3.71 0.50
N GLY A 70 -8.26 -3.94 1.73
CA GLY A 70 -8.35 -5.22 2.43
C GLY A 70 -9.81 -5.54 2.71
N GLY A 71 -10.38 -4.89 3.64
CA GLY A 71 -11.81 -5.04 3.96
C GLY A 71 -12.02 -5.48 5.39
N TRP A 72 -12.78 -6.54 5.61
CA TRP A 72 -12.98 -7.12 6.93
C TRP A 72 -12.08 -8.33 7.12
N GLY A 73 -11.37 -8.40 8.22
CA GLY A 73 -10.46 -9.50 8.55
C GLY A 73 -9.06 -8.97 8.82
N ASN A 74 -8.14 -9.85 9.17
CA ASN A 74 -6.75 -9.48 9.39
C ASN A 74 -5.99 -9.64 8.09
N ASP A 75 -5.84 -8.55 7.37
CA ASP A 75 -5.31 -8.56 6.00
C ASP A 75 -3.79 -8.29 5.98
N THR A 76 -3.12 -8.83 4.98
CA THR A 76 -1.74 -8.47 4.64
C THR A 76 -1.74 -7.84 3.25
N LEU A 77 -1.39 -6.56 3.16
CA LEU A 77 -1.38 -5.79 1.93
C LEU A 77 0.05 -5.39 1.59
N ASN A 78 0.52 -5.76 0.40
CA ASN A 78 1.83 -5.41 -0.12
C ASN A 78 1.64 -4.59 -1.39
N GLY A 79 2.15 -3.32 -1.39
CA GLY A 79 2.13 -2.42 -2.55
C GLY A 79 3.15 -2.83 -3.59
N GLU A 80 4.33 -3.21 -3.13
CA GLU A 80 5.51 -3.58 -3.90
C GLU A 80 6.15 -2.35 -4.57
N GLY A 81 5.79 -1.95 -5.79
CA GLY A 81 6.46 -0.85 -6.45
C GLY A 81 5.56 0.19 -7.10
N GLY A 82 5.84 1.47 -6.83
CA GLY A 82 5.07 2.60 -7.36
C GLY A 82 4.44 3.44 -6.26
N ASN A 83 3.56 4.37 -6.59
CA ASN A 83 2.93 5.22 -5.58
C ASN A 83 1.50 4.72 -5.30
N ASP A 84 1.33 4.01 -4.21
CA ASP A 84 0.13 3.24 -3.92
C ASP A 84 -0.84 3.95 -2.96
N ARG A 85 -2.05 3.50 -2.96
CA ARG A 85 -3.05 3.89 -1.96
C ARG A 85 -3.67 2.64 -1.36
N MET A 86 -3.33 2.39 -0.11
CA MET A 86 -3.73 1.17 0.56
C MET A 86 -4.54 1.46 1.82
N ARG A 87 -5.48 0.59 2.09
CA ARG A 87 -6.34 0.64 3.27
C ARG A 87 -6.59 -0.78 3.77
N GLY A 88 -6.21 -1.04 5.02
CA GLY A 88 -6.54 -2.28 5.73
C GLY A 88 -8.05 -2.39 5.90
N GLY A 89 -8.58 -1.88 6.94
CA GLY A 89 -10.02 -1.90 7.21
C GLY A 89 -10.34 -2.21 8.66
N PRO A 90 -11.42 -2.92 8.95
CA PRO A 90 -11.63 -3.51 10.27
C PRO A 90 -10.91 -4.85 10.43
N GLY A 91 -10.02 -4.94 11.39
CA GLY A 91 -9.19 -6.09 11.72
C GLY A 91 -7.80 -5.67 12.09
N ASN A 92 -6.94 -6.60 12.44
CA ASN A 92 -5.54 -6.30 12.72
C ASN A 92 -4.75 -6.52 11.42
N ASP A 93 -4.48 -5.43 10.73
CA ASP A 93 -3.92 -5.47 9.37
C ASP A 93 -2.40 -5.27 9.36
N THR A 94 -1.76 -5.79 8.34
CA THR A 94 -0.37 -5.45 7.99
C THR A 94 -0.37 -4.78 6.62
N VAL A 95 0.10 -3.54 6.55
CA VAL A 95 0.12 -2.74 5.32
C VAL A 95 1.56 -2.32 5.03
N ASN A 96 2.11 -2.80 3.94
CA ASN A 96 3.47 -2.51 3.48
C ASN A 96 3.40 -1.70 2.17
N GLY A 97 3.93 -0.47 2.18
CA GLY A 97 3.96 0.41 1.00
C GLY A 97 4.86 -0.15 -0.09
N GLY A 98 6.13 -0.28 0.23
CA GLY A 98 7.15 -0.79 -0.68
C GLY A 98 8.02 0.34 -1.25
N GLU A 99 8.22 0.34 -2.57
CA GLU A 99 8.97 1.39 -3.24
C GLU A 99 8.03 2.50 -3.74
N GLY A 100 8.30 3.74 -3.38
CA GLY A 100 7.57 4.90 -3.90
C GLY A 100 6.86 5.70 -2.82
N ASN A 101 6.12 6.74 -3.21
CA ASN A 101 5.49 7.64 -2.25
C ASN A 101 4.04 7.22 -2.01
N ASP A 102 3.81 6.53 -0.91
CA ASP A 102 2.57 5.82 -0.65
C ASP A 102 1.58 6.58 0.24
N VAL A 103 0.35 6.15 0.22
CA VAL A 103 -0.71 6.63 1.11
C VAL A 103 -1.34 5.41 1.81
N LEU A 104 -0.98 5.22 3.07
CA LEU A 104 -1.29 4.02 3.83
C LEU A 104 -2.25 4.31 4.97
N ARG A 105 -3.20 3.41 5.20
CA ARG A 105 -4.18 3.53 6.28
C ARG A 105 -4.49 2.17 6.90
N GLY A 106 -4.23 2.01 8.21
CA GLY A 106 -4.64 0.84 9.00
C GLY A 106 -6.16 0.83 9.21
N ARG A 107 -6.67 1.70 9.99
CA ARG A 107 -8.05 2.07 10.36
C ARG A 107 -8.54 1.55 11.70
N TRP A 108 -9.13 0.36 11.83
CA TRP A 108 -9.64 -0.20 13.08
C TRP A 108 -8.97 -1.53 13.39
N GLY A 109 -8.45 -1.62 14.56
CA GLY A 109 -7.73 -2.78 15.06
C GLY A 109 -6.29 -2.43 15.34
N ASN A 110 -5.52 -3.39 15.81
CA ASN A 110 -4.10 -3.17 16.08
C ASN A 110 -3.32 -3.47 14.80
N ASP A 111 -2.98 -2.40 14.10
CA ASP A 111 -2.40 -2.47 12.76
C ASP A 111 -0.87 -2.35 12.80
N VAL A 112 -0.22 -2.89 11.78
CA VAL A 112 1.19 -2.67 11.47
C VAL A 112 1.26 -2.01 10.10
N VAL A 113 1.78 -0.77 10.05
CA VAL A 113 1.87 -0.02 8.81
C VAL A 113 3.31 0.40 8.55
N ASN A 114 3.87 -0.05 7.45
CA ASN A 114 5.23 0.23 7.02
C ASN A 114 5.20 1.04 5.71
N GLY A 115 5.85 2.22 5.70
CA GLY A 115 6.05 3.02 4.50
C GLY A 115 7.04 2.37 3.56
N ASP A 116 8.11 1.85 4.13
CA ASP A 116 9.28 1.27 3.46
C ASP A 116 10.14 2.35 2.77
N ASN A 117 10.21 2.46 1.45
CA ASN A 117 11.06 3.44 0.75
C ASN A 117 10.24 4.52 0.03
N GLY A 118 10.47 5.77 0.37
CA GLY A 118 9.84 6.92 -0.30
C GLY A 118 9.28 7.94 0.67
N ASP A 119 8.74 9.03 0.16
CA ASP A 119 8.10 10.06 1.00
C ASP A 119 6.63 9.69 1.26
N ASP A 120 6.35 9.01 2.36
CA ASP A 120 5.07 8.37 2.63
C ASP A 120 4.10 9.21 3.45
N ARG A 121 2.84 8.83 3.39
CA ARG A 121 1.78 9.36 4.25
C ARG A 121 1.04 8.23 4.92
N ILE A 122 1.15 8.17 6.24
CA ILE A 122 0.64 7.07 7.05
C ILE A 122 -0.43 7.56 8.03
N TRP A 123 -1.51 6.82 8.14
CA TRP A 123 -2.56 6.98 9.16
C TRP A 123 -2.89 5.61 9.72
N VAL A 124 -2.61 5.39 10.98
CA VAL A 124 -2.90 4.08 11.60
C VAL A 124 -4.37 3.95 11.97
N GLY A 125 -4.91 4.81 12.77
CA GLY A 125 -6.34 4.79 13.09
C GLY A 125 -6.63 4.47 14.54
N LYS A 126 -7.51 3.52 14.82
CA LYS A 126 -7.89 3.11 16.17
C LYS A 126 -7.29 1.76 16.51
N GLY A 127 -6.66 1.68 17.65
CA GLY A 127 -6.02 0.48 18.18
C GLY A 127 -4.68 0.80 18.79
N ALA A 128 -3.98 -0.21 19.23
CA ALA A 128 -2.58 -0.10 19.61
C ALA A 128 -1.75 -0.47 18.36
N ASP A 129 -1.33 0.55 17.63
CA ASP A 129 -0.76 0.39 16.31
C ASP A 129 0.77 0.43 16.33
N THR A 130 1.38 -0.11 15.28
CA THR A 130 2.81 0.02 15.01
C THR A 130 2.99 0.69 13.65
N GLU A 131 3.69 1.81 13.64
CA GLU A 131 3.90 2.67 12.49
C GLU A 131 5.39 2.80 12.21
N ASN A 132 5.80 2.54 11.00
CA ASN A 132 7.19 2.66 10.56
C ASN A 132 7.22 3.47 9.26
N GLY A 133 7.85 4.65 9.27
CA GLY A 133 8.04 5.48 8.09
C GLY A 133 8.94 4.80 7.06
N GLY A 134 10.11 4.41 7.50
CA GLY A 134 11.10 3.77 6.64
C GLY A 134 12.19 4.72 6.20
N ALA A 135 12.44 4.80 4.89
CA ALA A 135 13.42 5.70 4.33
C ALA A 135 12.77 6.74 3.43
N GLY A 136 12.92 8.02 3.76
CA GLY A 136 12.32 9.13 3.04
C GLY A 136 11.89 10.26 3.96
N ASN A 137 11.06 11.20 3.48
CA ASN A 137 10.54 12.26 4.34
C ASN A 137 9.05 12.03 4.60
N ASP A 138 8.77 11.36 5.69
CA ASP A 138 7.46 10.79 5.95
C ASP A 138 6.51 11.72 6.73
N ARG A 139 5.24 11.46 6.58
CA ARG A 139 4.18 12.14 7.32
C ARG A 139 3.27 11.12 7.96
N MET A 140 3.33 11.08 9.28
CA MET A 140 2.69 10.06 10.09
C MET A 140 1.63 10.68 11.01
N HIS A 141 0.49 10.02 11.13
CA HIS A 141 -0.66 10.53 11.87
C HIS A 141 -1.20 9.46 12.84
N ALA A 142 -0.84 9.57 14.12
CA ALA A 142 -1.39 8.79 15.22
C ALA A 142 -2.32 9.69 16.06
N LEU A 143 -3.50 9.98 15.52
CA LEU A 143 -4.43 10.98 16.06
C LEU A 143 -5.72 10.40 16.65
N ALA A 144 -5.89 9.08 16.65
CA ALA A 144 -7.08 8.44 17.21
C ALA A 144 -7.30 8.80 18.68
N ARG A 145 -8.56 8.83 19.11
CA ARG A 145 -8.93 9.12 20.51
C ARG A 145 -9.50 7.89 21.17
N ASP A 146 -8.73 6.85 21.27
CA ASP A 146 -9.15 5.57 21.81
C ASP A 146 -8.44 5.15 23.10
N ARG A 147 -7.45 5.93 23.53
CA ARG A 147 -6.62 5.71 24.74
C ARG A 147 -5.69 4.50 24.60
N MET A 148 -5.43 4.08 23.41
CA MET A 148 -4.42 3.06 23.11
C MET A 148 -3.08 3.76 22.89
N VAL A 149 -2.00 3.02 22.99
CA VAL A 149 -0.64 3.53 22.80
C VAL A 149 -0.11 3.04 21.49
N ASP A 150 0.20 3.98 20.61
CA ASP A 150 0.84 3.68 19.34
C ASP A 150 2.36 3.71 19.45
N HIS A 151 3.02 2.88 18.66
CA HIS A 151 4.47 2.79 18.56
C HIS A 151 4.91 3.25 17.19
N ILE A 152 5.63 4.37 17.13
CA ILE A 152 5.97 5.06 15.90
C ILE A 152 7.49 5.11 15.75
N ASP A 153 8.01 4.56 14.67
CA ASP A 153 9.38 4.76 14.21
C ASP A 153 9.33 5.55 12.90
N CYS A 154 9.80 6.79 12.92
CA CYS A 154 9.76 7.62 11.73
C CYS A 154 10.77 7.17 10.66
N GLY A 155 11.92 6.61 11.09
CA GLY A 155 12.90 6.02 10.17
C GLY A 155 14.04 6.96 9.78
N GLU A 156 14.47 6.88 8.52
CA GLU A 156 15.56 7.70 7.96
C GLU A 156 14.99 8.83 7.12
N GLY A 157 15.30 10.08 7.46
CA GLY A 157 14.87 11.21 6.64
C GLY A 157 14.61 12.48 7.44
N TYR A 158 13.69 13.28 6.96
CA TYR A 158 13.17 14.45 7.67
C TYR A 158 11.66 14.28 7.87
N ASP A 159 11.29 13.70 9.01
CA ASP A 159 9.97 13.16 9.25
C ASP A 159 9.13 14.05 10.14
N VAL A 160 7.83 14.03 9.89
CA VAL A 160 6.85 14.78 10.66
C VAL A 160 5.78 13.85 11.19
N VAL A 161 5.65 13.77 12.51
CA VAL A 161 4.58 13.02 13.16
C VAL A 161 3.58 13.95 13.84
N TRP A 162 2.28 13.63 13.72
CA TRP A 162 1.19 14.27 14.45
C TRP A 162 0.63 13.31 15.48
N LEU A 163 0.68 13.71 16.75
CA LEU A 163 0.23 12.94 17.90
C LEU A 163 -0.97 13.59 18.58
N ASN A 164 -1.83 12.79 19.18
CA ASN A 164 -2.90 13.29 20.03
C ASN A 164 -2.35 13.66 21.41
N SER A 165 -2.58 14.89 21.88
CA SER A 165 -2.09 15.39 23.17
C SER A 165 -2.64 14.65 24.40
N LYS A 166 -3.63 13.78 24.24
CA LYS A 166 -4.29 13.05 25.33
C LYS A 166 -3.87 11.59 25.42
N GLU A 167 -3.00 11.15 24.54
CA GLU A 167 -2.47 9.79 24.47
C GLU A 167 -0.97 9.79 24.75
N SER A 168 -0.46 8.64 25.09
CA SER A 168 0.94 8.46 25.52
C SER A 168 1.72 7.66 24.47
N ASP A 169 1.53 8.03 23.20
CA ASP A 169 2.20 7.35 22.09
C ASP A 169 3.73 7.46 22.22
N VAL A 170 4.39 6.41 21.81
CA VAL A 170 5.85 6.30 21.82
C VAL A 170 6.39 6.53 20.44
N HIS A 171 7.28 7.48 20.28
CA HIS A 171 7.89 7.79 18.99
C HIS A 171 9.42 7.85 19.07
N VAL A 172 10.08 7.42 18.01
CA VAL A 172 11.55 7.46 17.84
C VAL A 172 11.91 7.94 16.44
N ASN A 173 13.12 8.44 16.26
CA ASN A 173 13.68 8.87 14.96
C ASN A 173 12.85 9.95 14.23
N CYS A 174 12.08 10.78 14.93
CA CYS A 174 11.23 11.81 14.34
C CYS A 174 11.83 13.21 14.51
N GLU A 175 12.06 13.96 13.44
CA GLU A 175 12.67 15.30 13.49
C GLU A 175 11.66 16.36 13.90
N VAL A 176 10.39 16.19 13.55
CA VAL A 176 9.33 17.13 13.89
C VAL A 176 8.14 16.41 14.51
N VAL A 177 7.91 16.67 15.81
CA VAL A 177 6.74 16.14 16.51
C VAL A 177 5.73 17.26 16.72
N LYS A 178 4.53 17.08 16.23
CA LYS A 178 3.40 18.00 16.37
C LYS A 178 2.32 17.38 17.22
N THR A 179 2.00 18.03 18.35
CA THR A 179 0.92 17.58 19.22
C THR A 179 -0.35 18.39 18.95
N VAL A 180 -1.47 17.72 18.76
CA VAL A 180 -2.77 18.35 18.53
C VAL A 180 -3.77 17.96 19.61
N THR A 181 -4.69 18.88 19.95
CA THR A 181 -5.72 18.67 20.98
C THR A 181 -7.08 18.32 20.43
N THR A 182 -7.22 18.35 19.10
CA THR A 182 -8.47 18.04 18.41
C THR A 182 -8.21 16.93 17.41
N SER A 183 -9.19 16.05 17.24
CA SER A 183 -9.13 15.04 16.17
C SER A 183 -9.05 15.75 14.81
N HIS A 184 -8.21 15.24 13.94
CA HIS A 184 -8.24 15.58 12.52
C HIS A 184 -9.52 15.01 11.89
N PRO A 185 -10.15 15.68 10.92
CA PRO A 185 -11.39 15.18 10.31
C PRO A 185 -11.25 13.81 9.62
N ASP A 186 -10.03 13.33 9.42
CA ASP A 186 -9.75 12.03 8.80
C ASP A 186 -9.62 10.87 9.81
N ASP A 187 -9.86 11.11 11.12
CA ASP A 187 -9.73 10.09 12.17
C ASP A 187 -10.94 9.15 12.24
N GLY A 188 -11.34 8.56 11.18
CA GLY A 188 -12.28 7.44 11.29
C GLY A 188 -13.58 7.50 10.51
N GLU A 189 -13.57 8.03 9.32
CA GLU A 189 -14.67 7.78 8.36
C GLU A 189 -14.21 7.00 7.13
#